data_ecf05f15e4b4405803be9917da2936b1
#
_entry.id   ecf05f15e4b4405803be9917da2936b1
#
_cell.length_a   1.000
_cell.length_b   1.000
_cell.length_c   1.000
_cell.angle_alpha   90.00
_cell.angle_beta   90.00
_cell.angle_gamma   90.00
#
_symmetry.space_group_name_H-M   'P 1'
#
loop_
_entity.id
_entity.type
_entity.pdbx_description
1 polymer ?
#
loop_
_entity_poly.entity_id
_entity_poly.type
_entity_poly.pdbx_seq_one_letter_code
_entity_poly.pdbx_strand_id
1 'polypeptide(L)'
;VKWHRKGALVLAALLAAAVASGCAATPERGGGGGESAAGGGPVESATGRQGEAAPQAGPGRAPETYAQKVAKKQAVRALAAKRWGLAKTPLAAPEPPVVKPRVTTRQGFEVRDDAGLPPVFTTVPTKEKIVFLTMDDGAEKDPELLRMMTELDIPYSAFLSDYVTNDDYGYFKKMQRLGVTLNNHTLNHRYLPGLSAAEQEREICGQQEKILKHYGKRPTLFRPPYGNYNRDTLVVAKSCGITAVPLWASEAFPDRMEWREWDRDLHPGDIVLTHFRGKEDWKGSMPDMIRQVMKTITDKGYAVAKLEDYV
;
A
#
# COMPACT_ATOMS: atom_id res chain seq x y z
N VAL A 1 -9.03 -26.53 10.80
CA VAL A 1 -9.50 -26.80 9.44
C VAL A 1 -8.45 -27.69 8.79
N LYS A 2 -8.84 -28.94 8.40
CA LYS A 2 -7.93 -29.96 7.84
C LYS A 2 -7.59 -29.61 6.39
N TRP A 3 -6.33 -29.39 6.09
CA TRP A 3 -5.81 -29.24 4.74
C TRP A 3 -5.41 -30.59 4.17
N HIS A 4 -6.01 -30.97 3.05
CA HIS A 4 -5.62 -32.17 2.29
C HIS A 4 -4.42 -31.82 1.39
N ARG A 5 -3.29 -32.47 1.65
CA ARG A 5 -2.12 -32.45 0.75
C ARG A 5 -2.42 -33.36 -0.44
N LYS A 6 -2.46 -32.82 -1.65
CA LYS A 6 -2.27 -33.59 -2.88
C LYS A 6 -0.83 -33.37 -3.36
N GLY A 7 -0.01 -34.40 -3.24
CA GLY A 7 1.34 -34.44 -3.77
C GLY A 7 1.31 -34.60 -5.30
N ALA A 8 2.05 -33.74 -5.98
CA ALA A 8 2.40 -33.96 -7.38
C ALA A 8 3.91 -34.20 -7.46
N LEU A 9 4.28 -35.39 -7.89
CA LEU A 9 5.63 -35.77 -8.32
C LEU A 9 5.96 -35.03 -9.61
N VAL A 10 7.07 -34.29 -9.64
CA VAL A 10 7.66 -33.80 -10.89
C VAL A 10 9.03 -34.45 -11.07
N LEU A 11 9.13 -35.19 -12.15
CA LEU A 11 10.32 -35.84 -12.66
C LEU A 11 11.37 -34.79 -13.09
N ALA A 12 12.60 -34.99 -12.66
CA ALA A 12 13.75 -34.24 -13.12
C ALA A 12 14.19 -34.76 -14.51
N ALA A 13 14.37 -33.87 -15.45
CA ALA A 13 15.13 -34.12 -16.67
C ALA A 13 16.30 -33.13 -16.74
N LEU A 14 17.50 -33.69 -16.61
CA LEU A 14 18.78 -33.03 -16.85
C LEU A 14 19.04 -32.93 -18.37
N LEU A 15 19.38 -31.75 -18.86
CA LEU A 15 20.09 -31.59 -20.14
C LEU A 15 21.19 -30.54 -19.98
N ALA A 16 22.41 -31.00 -20.15
CA ALA A 16 23.64 -30.18 -20.22
C ALA A 16 23.95 -29.86 -21.71
N ALA A 17 24.40 -28.63 -21.98
CA ALA A 17 25.26 -28.27 -23.12
C ALA A 17 25.77 -26.84 -22.89
N ALA A 18 26.98 -26.64 -22.61
CA ALA A 18 28.23 -26.50 -23.39
C ALA A 18 28.46 -25.05 -23.91
N VAL A 19 29.56 -24.57 -23.45
CA VAL A 19 30.33 -23.34 -23.59
C VAL A 19 30.56 -22.88 -25.05
N ALA A 20 30.60 -21.56 -25.28
CA ALA A 20 31.52 -20.96 -26.23
C ALA A 20 31.88 -19.51 -25.84
N SER A 21 33.17 -19.30 -25.64
CA SER A 21 33.81 -18.00 -25.42
C SER A 21 33.91 -17.20 -26.73
N GLY A 22 33.93 -15.87 -26.62
CA GLY A 22 34.31 -14.98 -27.70
C GLY A 22 34.66 -13.60 -27.16
N CYS A 23 36.00 -13.33 -27.07
CA CYS A 23 36.59 -12.03 -26.81
C CYS A 23 36.65 -11.18 -28.09
N ALA A 24 36.59 -9.85 -27.97
CA ALA A 24 37.49 -8.83 -28.57
C ALA A 24 36.77 -7.46 -28.61
N ALA A 25 37.34 -6.52 -27.94
CA ALA A 25 38.35 -5.49 -28.22
C ALA A 25 37.75 -4.13 -28.54
N THR A 26 38.12 -3.15 -27.68
CA THR A 26 38.06 -1.70 -27.93
C THR A 26 39.08 -1.27 -29.00
N PRO A 27 38.94 -0.09 -29.63
CA PRO A 27 39.80 1.01 -29.25
C PRO A 27 39.21 2.42 -29.25
N GLU A 28 39.68 3.22 -28.41
CA GLU A 28 40.18 4.57 -28.20
C GLU A 28 40.12 5.64 -29.33
N ARG A 29 39.91 6.87 -28.82
CA ARG A 29 40.59 8.17 -29.06
C ARG A 29 39.96 9.21 -30.04
N GLY A 30 40.02 10.46 -29.49
CA GLY A 30 40.21 11.75 -30.14
C GLY A 30 39.09 12.73 -29.80
N GLY A 31 39.23 13.83 -29.13
CA GLY A 31 40.33 14.77 -28.94
C GLY A 31 40.02 16.09 -29.68
N GLY A 32 39.98 17.25 -28.97
CA GLY A 32 39.96 18.62 -29.51
C GLY A 32 38.71 19.38 -29.10
N GLY A 33 38.68 20.46 -28.35
CA GLY A 33 39.62 21.56 -28.15
C GLY A 33 39.24 22.76 -29.05
N GLY A 34 38.86 23.90 -28.45
CA GLY A 34 38.70 25.12 -29.19
C GLY A 34 37.79 26.15 -28.55
N GLU A 35 38.35 27.05 -27.97
CA GLU A 35 38.29 28.34 -27.37
C GLU A 35 37.49 29.42 -28.12
N SER A 36 36.89 30.29 -27.31
CA SER A 36 36.75 31.77 -27.36
C SER A 36 36.53 32.52 -28.67
N ALA A 37 35.55 33.41 -28.64
CA ALA A 37 35.85 34.84 -28.79
C ALA A 37 34.61 35.72 -28.58
N ALA A 38 34.83 36.81 -27.89
CA ALA A 38 33.94 37.95 -27.66
C ALA A 38 33.80 38.85 -28.88
N GLY A 39 32.66 39.54 -29.00
CA GLY A 39 32.50 40.64 -29.96
C GLY A 39 31.28 41.49 -29.63
N GLY A 40 31.53 42.72 -29.20
CA GLY A 40 30.52 43.67 -28.78
C GLY A 40 30.01 44.60 -29.85
N GLY A 41 28.84 45.16 -29.58
CA GLY A 41 28.21 46.41 -29.97
C GLY A 41 27.54 46.50 -31.34
N PRO A 42 26.71 47.48 -31.58
CA PRO A 42 26.35 48.64 -30.78
C PRO A 42 24.82 48.87 -30.64
N VAL A 43 24.49 49.85 -29.82
CA VAL A 43 23.18 50.43 -29.52
C VAL A 43 22.58 51.13 -30.73
N GLU A 44 21.32 50.88 -31.04
CA GLU A 44 20.52 51.78 -31.88
C GLU A 44 19.14 52.00 -31.23
N SER A 45 18.85 53.23 -30.96
CA SER A 45 17.58 53.78 -30.45
C SER A 45 16.58 53.90 -31.62
N ALA A 46 15.35 53.41 -31.40
CA ALA A 46 14.22 53.92 -32.21
C ALA A 46 12.87 53.71 -31.48
N THR A 47 12.32 54.82 -31.07
CA THR A 47 10.93 55.30 -31.18
C THR A 47 9.76 54.38 -30.91
N GLY A 48 9.01 54.78 -29.91
CA GLY A 48 7.58 54.83 -29.71
C GLY A 48 6.65 53.83 -30.43
N ARG A 49 6.03 52.90 -29.65
CA ARG A 49 4.70 52.39 -29.96
C ARG A 49 3.80 52.50 -28.73
N GLN A 50 2.64 53.07 -29.03
CA GLN A 50 1.53 53.35 -28.12
C GLN A 50 1.08 52.13 -27.39
N GLY A 51 0.61 52.36 -26.14
CA GLY A 51 0.16 51.35 -25.19
C GLY A 51 -0.96 50.46 -25.71
N GLU A 52 -0.68 49.17 -25.74
CA GLU A 52 -1.67 48.13 -25.78
C GLU A 52 -1.97 47.76 -24.31
N ALA A 53 -3.22 48.03 -23.89
CA ALA A 53 -3.70 47.71 -22.55
C ALA A 53 -3.53 46.21 -22.28
N ALA A 54 -2.75 45.87 -21.26
CA ALA A 54 -2.64 44.51 -20.78
C ALA A 54 -4.05 43.97 -20.48
N PRO A 55 -4.37 42.69 -20.84
CA PRO A 55 -5.64 42.08 -20.47
C PRO A 55 -5.74 42.05 -18.96
N GLN A 56 -6.80 42.68 -18.41
CA GLN A 56 -7.12 42.59 -17.01
C GLN A 56 -7.32 41.11 -16.67
N ALA A 57 -6.47 40.55 -15.78
CA ALA A 57 -6.67 39.25 -15.19
C ALA A 57 -8.05 39.26 -14.52
N GLY A 58 -8.96 38.43 -15.04
CA GLY A 58 -10.26 38.24 -14.42
C GLY A 58 -10.11 37.80 -12.96
N PRO A 59 -11.14 38.01 -12.11
CA PRO A 59 -11.04 37.71 -10.68
C PRO A 59 -10.59 36.28 -10.50
N GLY A 60 -9.37 36.11 -10.00
CA GLY A 60 -8.80 34.80 -9.67
C GLY A 60 -9.76 34.05 -8.75
N ARG A 61 -10.16 32.84 -9.17
CA ARG A 61 -11.03 31.98 -8.39
C ARG A 61 -10.37 31.75 -7.02
N ALA A 62 -11.04 32.12 -5.93
CA ALA A 62 -10.52 31.89 -4.59
C ALA A 62 -10.14 30.40 -4.41
N PRO A 63 -9.06 30.08 -3.68
CA PRO A 63 -8.64 28.71 -3.45
C PRO A 63 -9.78 27.91 -2.79
N GLU A 64 -10.03 26.72 -3.32
CA GLU A 64 -11.10 25.83 -2.85
C GLU A 64 -10.83 25.40 -1.41
N THR A 65 -11.80 25.58 -0.52
CA THR A 65 -11.70 25.18 0.90
C THR A 65 -11.69 23.63 1.02
N TYR A 66 -11.19 23.12 2.14
CA TYR A 66 -11.24 21.68 2.44
C TYR A 66 -12.67 21.12 2.34
N ALA A 67 -13.65 21.80 2.94
CA ALA A 67 -15.05 21.41 2.88
C ALA A 67 -15.60 21.32 1.44
N GLN A 68 -15.22 22.28 0.57
CA GLN A 68 -15.61 22.25 -0.84
C GLN A 68 -14.97 21.08 -1.60
N LYS A 69 -13.69 20.76 -1.32
CA LYS A 69 -13.01 19.59 -1.87
C LYS A 69 -13.70 18.29 -1.46
N VAL A 70 -14.03 18.17 -0.17
CA VAL A 70 -14.77 17.01 0.37
C VAL A 70 -16.13 16.86 -0.29
N ALA A 71 -16.91 17.94 -0.41
CA ALA A 71 -18.23 17.90 -1.03
C ALA A 71 -18.16 17.47 -2.52
N LYS A 72 -17.17 17.99 -3.26
CA LYS A 72 -16.93 17.60 -4.65
C LYS A 72 -16.54 16.13 -4.79
N LYS A 73 -15.62 15.65 -3.95
CA LYS A 73 -15.26 14.24 -3.91
C LYS A 73 -16.46 13.36 -3.56
N GLN A 74 -17.29 13.78 -2.62
CA GLN A 74 -18.49 13.03 -2.23
C GLN A 74 -19.50 12.92 -3.37
N ALA A 75 -19.69 13.96 -4.19
CA ALA A 75 -20.53 13.90 -5.37
C ALA A 75 -20.01 12.91 -6.42
N VAL A 76 -18.70 12.89 -6.66
CA VAL A 76 -18.05 11.91 -7.56
C VAL A 76 -18.21 10.50 -7.03
N ARG A 77 -17.98 10.28 -5.72
CA ARG A 77 -18.19 8.98 -5.06
C ARG A 77 -19.62 8.46 -5.21
N ALA A 78 -20.63 9.35 -5.12
CA ALA A 78 -22.02 8.95 -5.25
C ALA A 78 -22.34 8.38 -6.65
N LEU A 79 -21.76 8.95 -7.70
CA LEU A 79 -21.88 8.43 -9.07
C LEU A 79 -21.14 7.09 -9.23
N ALA A 80 -19.94 7.01 -8.69
CA ALA A 80 -19.14 5.78 -8.69
C ALA A 80 -19.82 4.66 -7.89
N ALA A 81 -20.40 4.96 -6.72
CA ALA A 81 -21.11 3.98 -5.90
C ALA A 81 -22.27 3.33 -6.67
N LYS A 82 -23.05 4.11 -7.41
CA LYS A 82 -24.11 3.58 -8.28
C LYS A 82 -23.54 2.67 -9.38
N ARG A 83 -22.47 3.10 -10.04
CA ARG A 83 -21.82 2.33 -11.11
C ARG A 83 -21.30 0.99 -10.59
N TRP A 84 -20.71 0.97 -9.41
CA TRP A 84 -20.11 -0.21 -8.79
C TRP A 84 -21.14 -1.05 -8.00
N GLY A 85 -22.41 -0.65 -7.96
CA GLY A 85 -23.48 -1.40 -7.27
C GLY A 85 -23.37 -1.38 -5.75
N LEU A 86 -22.80 -0.32 -5.15
CA LEU A 86 -22.80 -0.14 -3.71
C LEU A 86 -24.19 0.32 -3.24
N ALA A 87 -24.67 -0.25 -2.14
CA ALA A 87 -25.96 0.13 -1.55
C ALA A 87 -25.98 1.57 -1.01
N LYS A 88 -24.81 2.04 -0.52
CA LYS A 88 -24.61 3.40 0.00
C LYS A 88 -23.32 3.99 -0.54
N THR A 89 -23.28 5.31 -0.66
CA THR A 89 -22.04 6.03 -0.98
C THR A 89 -21.06 5.94 0.20
N PRO A 90 -19.78 5.57 -0.02
CA PRO A 90 -18.77 5.59 1.03
C PRO A 90 -18.65 6.98 1.67
N LEU A 91 -18.56 7.03 2.99
CA LEU A 91 -18.37 8.27 3.73
C LEU A 91 -16.96 8.82 3.50
N ALA A 92 -16.82 10.15 3.48
CA ALA A 92 -15.53 10.79 3.51
C ALA A 92 -14.92 10.68 4.91
N ALA A 93 -13.66 10.28 5.00
CA ALA A 93 -12.93 10.35 6.25
C ALA A 93 -12.70 11.81 6.66
N PRO A 94 -12.63 12.12 7.98
CA PRO A 94 -12.19 13.41 8.44
C PRO A 94 -10.75 13.70 8.00
N GLU A 95 -10.31 14.94 8.18
CA GLU A 95 -8.91 15.30 7.94
C GLU A 95 -7.99 14.52 8.89
N PRO A 96 -6.88 13.97 8.40
CA PRO A 96 -5.96 13.24 9.26
C PRO A 96 -5.41 14.11 10.38
N PRO A 97 -5.08 13.53 11.55
CA PRO A 97 -4.56 14.29 12.69
C PRO A 97 -3.19 14.90 12.35
N VAL A 98 -2.96 16.15 12.73
CA VAL A 98 -1.66 16.82 12.57
C VAL A 98 -0.57 16.10 13.36
N VAL A 99 -0.91 15.57 14.53
CA VAL A 99 -0.03 14.75 15.36
C VAL A 99 -0.60 13.34 15.43
N LYS A 100 0.16 12.37 14.94
CA LYS A 100 -0.26 10.97 14.97
C LYS A 100 -0.44 10.47 16.40
N PRO A 101 -1.48 9.68 16.68
CA PRO A 101 -1.68 9.08 17.99
C PRO A 101 -0.53 8.13 18.34
N ARG A 102 -0.21 8.05 19.61
CA ARG A 102 0.75 7.05 20.08
C ARG A 102 0.09 5.68 20.09
N VAL A 103 0.60 4.79 19.26
CA VAL A 103 0.19 3.37 19.23
C VAL A 103 1.05 2.59 20.21
N THR A 104 0.42 1.70 20.98
CA THR A 104 1.07 0.77 21.90
C THR A 104 0.66 -0.66 21.59
N THR A 105 1.43 -1.63 22.05
CA THR A 105 1.04 -3.04 21.94
C THR A 105 -0.28 -3.26 22.67
N ARG A 106 -1.23 -3.91 22.00
CA ARG A 106 -2.53 -4.27 22.56
C ARG A 106 -2.34 -5.30 23.69
N GLN A 107 -3.10 -5.15 24.77
CA GLN A 107 -3.10 -6.11 25.86
C GLN A 107 -3.37 -7.55 25.36
N GLY A 108 -2.53 -8.48 25.79
CA GLY A 108 -2.56 -9.89 25.36
C GLY A 108 -1.79 -10.17 24.06
N PHE A 109 -1.12 -9.14 23.48
CA PHE A 109 -0.27 -9.25 22.30
C PHE A 109 1.22 -9.01 22.64
N GLU A 110 1.52 -8.85 23.92
CA GLU A 110 2.88 -8.62 24.39
C GLU A 110 3.73 -9.88 24.23
N VAL A 111 5.01 -9.67 23.96
CA VAL A 111 6.02 -10.71 24.05
C VAL A 111 6.90 -10.44 25.27
N ARG A 112 7.59 -11.46 25.77
CA ARG A 112 8.54 -11.26 26.87
C ARG A 112 9.61 -10.23 26.46
N ASP A 113 9.93 -9.29 27.38
CA ASP A 113 10.94 -8.26 27.18
C ASP A 113 10.70 -7.42 25.88
N ASP A 114 9.48 -6.96 25.66
CA ASP A 114 9.06 -6.22 24.46
C ASP A 114 9.40 -4.73 24.49
N ALA A 115 10.02 -4.24 25.57
CA ALA A 115 10.36 -2.83 25.72
C ALA A 115 11.19 -2.32 24.52
N GLY A 116 10.66 -1.30 23.85
CA GLY A 116 11.29 -0.69 22.67
C GLY A 116 11.22 -1.54 21.39
N LEU A 117 10.47 -2.62 21.35
CA LEU A 117 10.12 -3.34 20.13
C LEU A 117 8.95 -2.65 19.41
N PRO A 118 8.74 -2.90 18.11
CA PRO A 118 7.60 -2.36 17.37
C PRO A 118 6.27 -2.80 18.03
N PRO A 119 5.34 -1.88 18.29
CA PRO A 119 4.05 -2.21 18.91
C PRO A 119 3.22 -3.10 17.99
N VAL A 120 2.49 -4.05 18.58
CA VAL A 120 1.55 -4.94 17.91
C VAL A 120 0.13 -4.57 18.31
N PHE A 121 -0.71 -4.24 17.34
CA PHE A 121 -2.04 -3.70 17.61
C PHE A 121 -3.06 -4.09 16.53
N THR A 122 -4.34 -3.99 16.87
CA THR A 122 -5.47 -4.27 15.96
C THR A 122 -6.32 -3.03 15.71
N THR A 123 -6.10 -1.98 16.52
CA THR A 123 -6.90 -0.75 16.53
C THR A 123 -5.98 0.44 16.79
N VAL A 124 -6.14 1.52 16.04
CA VAL A 124 -5.42 2.77 16.24
C VAL A 124 -6.24 3.69 17.14
N PRO A 125 -5.66 4.30 18.17
CA PRO A 125 -6.40 5.19 19.07
C PRO A 125 -6.99 6.41 18.33
N THR A 126 -8.33 6.49 18.27
CA THR A 126 -9.07 7.63 17.72
C THR A 126 -10.49 7.66 18.29
N LYS A 127 -11.12 8.85 18.28
CA LYS A 127 -12.55 9.02 18.57
C LYS A 127 -13.39 9.15 17.30
N GLU A 128 -12.75 9.32 16.16
CA GLU A 128 -13.42 9.47 14.87
C GLU A 128 -14.02 8.13 14.41
N LYS A 129 -15.21 8.17 13.80
CA LYS A 129 -15.82 7.00 13.19
C LYS A 129 -15.12 6.61 11.89
N ILE A 130 -13.89 6.15 12.01
CA ILE A 130 -13.06 5.65 10.91
C ILE A 130 -12.58 4.24 11.20
N VAL A 131 -12.33 3.50 10.12
CA VAL A 131 -11.62 2.22 10.12
C VAL A 131 -10.51 2.26 9.06
N PHE A 132 -9.59 1.32 9.12
CA PHE A 132 -8.47 1.21 8.17
C PHE A 132 -8.61 -0.09 7.38
N LEU A 133 -8.80 0.02 6.07
CA LEU A 133 -8.86 -1.15 5.20
C LEU A 133 -7.45 -1.57 4.78
N THR A 134 -7.13 -2.84 4.95
CA THR A 134 -5.83 -3.42 4.61
C THR A 134 -6.00 -4.70 3.80
N MET A 135 -5.11 -4.93 2.83
CA MET A 135 -5.14 -6.11 1.96
C MET A 135 -3.80 -6.82 1.97
N ASP A 136 -3.80 -8.13 2.21
CA ASP A 136 -2.61 -8.94 2.36
C ASP A 136 -2.32 -9.81 1.13
N ASP A 137 -1.09 -10.33 1.06
CA ASP A 137 -0.50 -11.25 0.09
C ASP A 137 -0.12 -10.61 -1.26
N GLY A 138 -1.08 -10.28 -2.10
CA GLY A 138 -0.86 -9.83 -3.47
C GLY A 138 -1.00 -10.92 -4.52
N ALA A 139 -1.75 -12.01 -4.24
CA ALA A 139 -1.92 -13.11 -5.19
C ALA A 139 -2.76 -12.72 -6.40
N GLU A 140 -3.92 -12.08 -6.19
CA GLU A 140 -4.79 -11.61 -7.27
C GLU A 140 -4.37 -10.22 -7.76
N LYS A 141 -4.30 -10.00 -9.07
CA LYS A 141 -3.97 -8.73 -9.73
C LYS A 141 -5.15 -8.21 -10.55
N ASP A 142 -6.29 -8.03 -9.88
CA ASP A 142 -7.53 -7.59 -10.52
C ASP A 142 -7.48 -6.08 -10.89
N PRO A 143 -7.48 -5.72 -12.20
CA PRO A 143 -7.48 -4.32 -12.63
C PRO A 143 -8.76 -3.59 -12.24
N GLU A 144 -9.89 -4.31 -12.06
CA GLU A 144 -11.16 -3.73 -11.64
C GLU A 144 -11.11 -3.26 -10.19
N LEU A 145 -10.33 -3.95 -9.32
CA LEU A 145 -10.07 -3.46 -7.97
C LEU A 145 -9.44 -2.06 -7.99
N LEU A 146 -8.36 -1.86 -8.75
CA LEU A 146 -7.69 -0.57 -8.82
C LEU A 146 -8.63 0.53 -9.32
N ARG A 147 -9.43 0.23 -10.34
CA ARG A 147 -10.41 1.16 -10.90
C ARG A 147 -11.49 1.49 -9.87
N MET A 148 -12.09 0.49 -9.24
CA MET A 148 -13.14 0.66 -8.24
C MET A 148 -12.67 1.51 -7.06
N MET A 149 -11.53 1.17 -6.46
CA MET A 149 -10.99 1.89 -5.31
C MET A 149 -10.66 3.35 -5.64
N THR A 150 -10.11 3.60 -6.84
CA THR A 150 -9.80 4.96 -7.32
C THR A 150 -11.07 5.78 -7.57
N GLU A 151 -12.06 5.23 -8.28
CA GLU A 151 -13.32 5.93 -8.58
C GLU A 151 -14.14 6.22 -7.32
N LEU A 152 -14.10 5.31 -6.34
CA LEU A 152 -14.76 5.49 -5.04
C LEU A 152 -13.92 6.34 -4.06
N ASP A 153 -12.68 6.67 -4.41
CA ASP A 153 -11.72 7.37 -3.54
C ASP A 153 -11.64 6.72 -2.14
N ILE A 154 -11.51 5.38 -2.12
CA ILE A 154 -11.37 4.59 -0.88
C ILE A 154 -9.90 4.31 -0.66
N PRO A 155 -9.27 4.85 0.41
CA PRO A 155 -7.89 4.53 0.76
C PRO A 155 -7.78 3.11 1.31
N TYR A 156 -6.63 2.49 1.09
CA TYR A 156 -6.27 1.20 1.68
C TYR A 156 -4.75 1.04 1.72
N SER A 157 -4.27 0.09 2.52
CA SER A 157 -2.86 -0.26 2.63
C SER A 157 -2.67 -1.71 2.18
N ALA A 158 -1.62 -1.99 1.42
CA ALA A 158 -1.30 -3.34 0.96
C ALA A 158 -0.09 -3.89 1.71
N PHE A 159 -0.18 -5.14 2.18
CA PHE A 159 0.93 -5.88 2.81
C PHE A 159 1.31 -7.03 1.87
N LEU A 160 2.46 -6.92 1.24
CA LEU A 160 2.83 -7.75 0.09
C LEU A 160 3.89 -8.79 0.42
N SER A 161 3.69 -10.00 -0.10
CA SER A 161 4.66 -11.10 -0.07
C SER A 161 5.25 -11.33 -1.46
N ASP A 162 6.60 -11.38 -1.56
CA ASP A 162 7.28 -11.46 -2.86
C ASP A 162 6.89 -12.71 -3.66
N TYR A 163 6.69 -13.86 -2.99
CA TYR A 163 6.42 -15.13 -3.67
C TYR A 163 5.16 -15.13 -4.56
N VAL A 164 4.21 -14.23 -4.28
CA VAL A 164 2.99 -14.05 -5.08
C VAL A 164 2.93 -12.73 -5.85
N THR A 165 3.87 -11.79 -5.59
CA THR A 165 3.89 -10.50 -6.30
C THR A 165 4.97 -10.43 -7.38
N ASN A 166 5.89 -11.39 -7.41
CA ASN A 166 7.07 -11.37 -8.30
C ASN A 166 6.74 -11.67 -9.77
N ASP A 167 5.56 -12.15 -10.09
CA ASP A 167 5.06 -12.37 -11.44
C ASP A 167 4.57 -11.05 -12.10
N ASP A 168 4.12 -10.06 -11.32
CA ASP A 168 3.73 -8.74 -11.83
C ASP A 168 3.96 -7.59 -10.83
N TYR A 169 5.20 -7.18 -10.65
CA TYR A 169 5.51 -5.98 -9.88
C TYR A 169 4.90 -4.69 -10.47
N GLY A 170 4.57 -4.69 -11.78
CA GLY A 170 3.98 -3.56 -12.50
C GLY A 170 2.60 -3.21 -11.96
N TYR A 171 1.79 -4.21 -11.63
CA TYR A 171 0.47 -4.02 -11.02
C TYR A 171 0.56 -3.24 -9.69
N PHE A 172 1.45 -3.66 -8.79
CA PHE A 172 1.64 -2.99 -7.48
C PHE A 172 2.31 -1.62 -7.62
N LYS A 173 3.19 -1.44 -8.61
CA LYS A 173 3.73 -0.11 -8.93
C LYS A 173 2.65 0.86 -9.44
N LYS A 174 1.67 0.36 -10.20
CA LYS A 174 0.48 1.14 -10.58
C LYS A 174 -0.36 1.48 -9.36
N MET A 175 -0.60 0.51 -8.48
CA MET A 175 -1.30 0.69 -7.20
C MET A 175 -0.64 1.77 -6.33
N GLN A 176 0.69 1.75 -6.19
CA GLN A 176 1.45 2.77 -5.48
C GLN A 176 1.26 4.17 -6.08
N ARG A 177 1.30 4.30 -7.41
CA ARG A 177 1.05 5.59 -8.09
C ARG A 177 -0.37 6.12 -7.86
N LEU A 178 -1.32 5.27 -7.56
CA LEU A 178 -2.69 5.64 -7.16
C LEU A 178 -2.81 6.01 -5.68
N GLY A 179 -1.69 6.07 -4.93
CA GLY A 179 -1.64 6.55 -3.55
C GLY A 179 -1.69 5.46 -2.47
N VAL A 180 -1.71 4.18 -2.87
CA VAL A 180 -1.67 3.05 -1.90
C VAL A 180 -0.26 2.89 -1.36
N THR A 181 -0.14 2.69 -0.05
CA THR A 181 1.13 2.35 0.58
C THR A 181 1.34 0.84 0.53
N LEU A 182 2.55 0.43 0.11
CA LEU A 182 2.95 -0.96 0.01
C LEU A 182 3.81 -1.31 1.22
N ASN A 183 3.38 -2.27 2.01
CA ASN A 183 3.97 -2.68 3.27
C ASN A 183 4.49 -4.13 3.20
N ASN A 184 5.25 -4.53 4.21
CA ASN A 184 5.95 -5.81 4.27
C ASN A 184 5.06 -6.93 4.83
N HIS A 185 4.98 -8.06 4.08
CA HIS A 185 4.32 -9.30 4.52
C HIS A 185 5.21 -10.53 4.34
N THR A 186 6.55 -10.36 4.45
CA THR A 186 7.61 -11.35 4.23
C THR A 186 7.86 -11.74 2.77
N LEU A 187 8.96 -12.43 2.51
CA LEU A 187 9.29 -12.93 1.17
C LEU A 187 8.35 -14.07 0.74
N ASN A 188 8.18 -15.09 1.59
CA ASN A 188 7.60 -16.38 1.22
C ASN A 188 6.40 -16.78 2.08
N HIS A 189 5.83 -15.84 2.85
CA HIS A 189 4.65 -16.05 3.69
C HIS A 189 4.79 -17.27 4.64
N ARG A 190 5.99 -17.45 5.23
CA ARG A 190 6.27 -18.56 6.14
C ARG A 190 5.74 -18.30 7.55
N TYR A 191 5.42 -19.36 8.29
CA TYR A 191 5.10 -19.29 9.72
C TYR A 191 6.35 -18.93 10.51
N LEU A 192 6.50 -17.64 10.87
CA LEU A 192 7.73 -17.07 11.43
C LEU A 192 8.16 -17.68 12.76
N PRO A 193 7.25 -17.94 13.75
CA PRO A 193 7.67 -18.54 15.02
C PRO A 193 8.31 -19.93 14.92
N GLY A 194 8.15 -20.61 13.80
CA GLY A 194 8.80 -21.90 13.50
C GLY A 194 10.16 -21.77 12.84
N LEU A 195 10.66 -20.54 12.63
CA LEU A 195 11.93 -20.26 11.98
C LEU A 195 12.96 -19.79 13.00
N SER A 196 14.24 -20.04 12.71
CA SER A 196 15.34 -19.41 13.43
C SER A 196 15.34 -17.89 13.19
N ALA A 197 15.95 -17.09 14.08
CA ALA A 197 16.06 -15.64 13.93
C ALA A 197 16.71 -15.26 12.59
N ALA A 198 17.75 -15.98 12.14
CA ALA A 198 18.38 -15.74 10.85
C ALA A 198 17.47 -16.04 9.65
N GLU A 199 16.57 -17.01 9.75
CA GLU A 199 15.57 -17.25 8.71
C GLU A 199 14.48 -16.19 8.72
N GLN A 200 14.03 -15.74 9.89
CA GLN A 200 13.09 -14.62 10.01
C GLN A 200 13.67 -13.33 9.45
N GLU A 201 14.98 -13.07 9.66
CA GLU A 201 15.69 -11.94 9.07
C GLU A 201 15.66 -12.01 7.53
N ARG A 202 15.95 -13.16 6.94
CA ARG A 202 15.84 -13.34 5.49
C ARG A 202 14.44 -13.08 4.98
N GLU A 203 13.41 -13.53 5.69
CA GLU A 203 12.01 -13.32 5.32
C GLU A 203 11.60 -11.83 5.41
N ILE A 204 11.95 -11.14 6.49
CA ILE A 204 11.48 -9.78 6.77
C ILE A 204 12.39 -8.74 6.08
N CYS A 205 13.70 -8.77 6.33
CA CYS A 205 14.62 -7.82 5.70
C CYS A 205 14.74 -8.06 4.19
N GLY A 206 14.70 -9.33 3.73
CA GLY A 206 14.67 -9.64 2.31
C GLY A 206 13.48 -9.00 1.59
N GLN A 207 12.31 -9.00 2.19
CA GLN A 207 11.12 -8.32 1.64
C GLN A 207 11.28 -6.79 1.65
N GLN A 208 11.94 -6.20 2.66
CA GLN A 208 12.28 -4.77 2.67
C GLN A 208 13.13 -4.38 1.44
N GLU A 209 14.12 -5.22 1.09
CA GLU A 209 14.97 -4.99 -0.08
C GLU A 209 14.19 -5.14 -1.39
N LYS A 210 13.28 -6.11 -1.48
CA LYS A 210 12.41 -6.28 -2.65
C LYS A 210 11.51 -5.06 -2.86
N ILE A 211 10.85 -4.60 -1.80
CA ILE A 211 9.98 -3.42 -1.86
C ILE A 211 10.79 -2.16 -2.22
N LEU A 212 11.96 -1.96 -1.61
CA LEU A 212 12.85 -0.85 -1.98
C LEU A 212 13.25 -0.92 -3.45
N LYS A 213 13.70 -2.09 -3.92
CA LYS A 213 14.16 -2.28 -5.30
C LYS A 213 13.08 -1.98 -6.33
N HIS A 214 11.86 -2.46 -6.13
CA HIS A 214 10.80 -2.37 -7.12
C HIS A 214 9.94 -1.10 -7.00
N TYR A 215 9.83 -0.54 -5.78
CA TYR A 215 8.91 0.57 -5.48
C TYR A 215 9.60 1.81 -4.91
N GLY A 216 10.90 1.76 -4.65
CA GLY A 216 11.73 2.93 -4.33
C GLY A 216 11.68 3.40 -2.86
N LYS A 217 10.95 2.71 -1.98
CA LYS A 217 10.86 3.08 -0.56
C LYS A 217 10.70 1.82 0.31
N ARG A 218 11.47 1.74 1.41
CA ARG A 218 11.24 0.73 2.46
C ARG A 218 10.01 1.10 3.29
N PRO A 219 9.08 0.16 3.50
CA PRO A 219 7.96 0.39 4.41
C PRO A 219 8.41 0.41 5.87
N THR A 220 7.63 1.07 6.71
CA THR A 220 7.78 1.08 8.16
C THR A 220 6.79 0.16 8.87
N LEU A 221 5.78 -0.31 8.14
CA LEU A 221 4.79 -1.25 8.65
C LEU A 221 5.07 -2.67 8.14
N PHE A 222 4.84 -3.62 9.02
CA PHE A 222 5.00 -5.04 8.75
C PHE A 222 3.83 -5.81 9.36
N ARG A 223 3.30 -6.79 8.63
CA ARG A 223 2.33 -7.75 9.16
C ARG A 223 2.91 -9.15 9.03
N PRO A 224 3.05 -9.89 10.15
CA PRO A 224 3.51 -11.26 10.09
C PRO A 224 2.45 -12.17 9.47
N PRO A 225 2.83 -13.15 8.63
CA PRO A 225 1.92 -14.15 8.09
C PRO A 225 1.07 -14.81 9.18
N TYR A 226 -0.23 -14.97 8.89
CA TYR A 226 -1.23 -15.52 9.82
C TYR A 226 -1.44 -14.69 11.11
N GLY A 227 -0.83 -13.51 11.22
CA GLY A 227 -0.78 -12.73 12.46
C GLY A 227 0.10 -13.34 13.55
N ASN A 228 0.95 -14.32 13.20
CA ASN A 228 1.78 -15.07 14.17
C ASN A 228 3.22 -14.51 14.22
N TYR A 229 3.66 -14.24 15.45
CA TYR A 229 5.00 -13.70 15.73
C TYR A 229 5.48 -14.19 17.10
N ASN A 230 6.76 -14.06 17.33
CA ASN A 230 7.41 -14.24 18.62
C ASN A 230 8.35 -13.06 18.90
N ARG A 231 9.12 -13.11 20.00
CA ARG A 231 10.07 -12.06 20.35
C ARG A 231 11.10 -11.83 19.24
N ASP A 232 11.65 -12.90 18.67
CA ASP A 232 12.65 -12.83 17.62
C ASP A 232 12.09 -12.13 16.38
N THR A 233 10.83 -12.39 16.04
CA THR A 233 10.13 -11.70 14.95
C THR A 233 10.14 -10.18 15.13
N LEU A 234 9.84 -9.69 16.33
CA LEU A 234 9.79 -8.24 16.61
C LEU A 234 11.19 -7.62 16.68
N VAL A 235 12.18 -8.34 17.22
CA VAL A 235 13.60 -7.92 17.22
C VAL A 235 14.11 -7.78 15.80
N VAL A 236 13.89 -8.77 14.96
CA VAL A 236 14.26 -8.77 13.55
C VAL A 236 13.49 -7.67 12.78
N ALA A 237 12.18 -7.54 12.98
CA ALA A 237 11.39 -6.48 12.33
C ALA A 237 11.98 -5.09 12.64
N LYS A 238 12.33 -4.83 13.91
CA LYS A 238 12.99 -3.59 14.32
C LYS A 238 14.32 -3.38 13.60
N SER A 239 15.17 -4.40 13.50
CA SER A 239 16.47 -4.30 12.82
C SER A 239 16.32 -4.04 11.32
N CYS A 240 15.23 -4.49 10.70
CA CYS A 240 14.89 -4.21 9.30
C CYS A 240 14.22 -2.83 9.09
N GLY A 241 14.11 -1.99 10.12
CA GLY A 241 13.54 -0.64 10.04
C GLY A 241 12.00 -0.58 10.17
N ILE A 242 11.38 -1.65 10.64
CA ILE A 242 9.94 -1.66 10.95
C ILE A 242 9.69 -0.93 12.28
N THR A 243 8.68 -0.06 12.29
CA THR A 243 8.31 0.73 13.46
C THR A 243 7.00 0.29 14.09
N ALA A 244 6.14 -0.45 13.36
CA ALA A 244 4.85 -0.89 13.86
C ALA A 244 4.34 -2.15 13.16
N VAL A 245 3.55 -2.96 13.87
CA VAL A 245 3.03 -4.27 13.44
C VAL A 245 1.50 -4.26 13.57
N PRO A 246 0.78 -3.69 12.58
CA PRO A 246 -0.68 -3.69 12.56
C PRO A 246 -1.21 -5.09 12.22
N LEU A 247 -1.95 -5.71 13.15
CA LEU A 247 -2.81 -6.87 12.91
C LEU A 247 -4.22 -6.36 12.54
N TRP A 248 -5.29 -7.09 12.86
CA TRP A 248 -6.67 -6.72 12.49
C TRP A 248 -7.67 -7.04 13.59
N ALA A 249 -8.73 -6.25 13.66
CA ALA A 249 -9.89 -6.45 14.54
C ALA A 249 -10.98 -7.28 13.87
N SER A 250 -11.09 -7.20 12.54
CA SER A 250 -12.03 -7.99 11.75
C SER A 250 -11.47 -8.29 10.36
N GLU A 251 -12.01 -9.32 9.70
CA GLU A 251 -11.61 -9.75 8.37
C GLU A 251 -12.82 -9.81 7.43
N ALA A 252 -12.65 -9.28 6.22
CA ALA A 252 -13.67 -9.19 5.20
C ALA A 252 -13.45 -10.22 4.09
N PHE A 253 -14.54 -10.90 3.71
CA PHE A 253 -14.65 -11.83 2.59
C PHE A 253 -15.77 -11.35 1.65
N PRO A 254 -15.89 -11.90 0.43
CA PRO A 254 -16.96 -11.53 -0.49
C PRO A 254 -18.37 -11.79 0.03
N ASP A 255 -18.54 -12.72 0.96
CA ASP A 255 -19.85 -13.18 1.46
C ASP A 255 -20.07 -12.92 2.97
N ARG A 256 -19.04 -12.53 3.73
CA ARG A 256 -19.14 -12.38 5.19
C ARG A 256 -18.05 -11.48 5.78
N MET A 257 -18.23 -11.17 7.06
CA MET A 257 -17.19 -10.63 7.94
C MET A 257 -16.85 -11.66 9.03
N GLU A 258 -15.58 -11.74 9.40
CA GLU A 258 -15.12 -12.45 10.60
C GLU A 258 -14.61 -11.45 11.63
N TRP A 259 -14.92 -11.67 12.89
CA TRP A 259 -14.71 -10.72 13.97
C TRP A 259 -13.82 -11.32 15.05
N ARG A 260 -12.85 -10.54 15.55
CA ARG A 260 -12.07 -10.92 16.72
C ARG A 260 -12.80 -10.56 18.02
N GLU A 261 -13.53 -9.43 17.98
CA GLU A 261 -14.27 -8.98 19.15
C GLU A 261 -15.57 -9.76 19.31
N TRP A 262 -15.96 -9.99 20.56
CA TRP A 262 -17.14 -10.80 20.92
C TRP A 262 -18.47 -10.18 20.51
N ASP A 263 -18.53 -8.84 20.46
CA ASP A 263 -19.72 -8.07 20.07
C ASP A 263 -19.97 -8.05 18.56
N ARG A 264 -18.98 -8.50 17.76
CA ARG A 264 -19.04 -8.56 16.30
C ARG A 264 -19.39 -7.21 15.65
N ASP A 265 -18.76 -6.15 16.16
CA ASP A 265 -19.00 -4.78 15.68
C ASP A 265 -17.69 -4.09 15.25
N LEU A 266 -17.81 -2.93 14.58
CA LEU A 266 -16.71 -2.04 14.27
C LEU A 266 -16.56 -1.00 15.38
N HIS A 267 -15.30 -0.71 15.73
CA HIS A 267 -14.95 0.34 16.68
C HIS A 267 -14.08 1.41 16.00
N PRO A 268 -14.09 2.66 16.53
CA PRO A 268 -13.19 3.69 16.02
C PRO A 268 -11.74 3.25 15.98
N GLY A 269 -11.14 3.34 14.79
CA GLY A 269 -9.75 2.99 14.58
C GLY A 269 -9.46 1.51 14.28
N ASP A 270 -10.48 0.66 14.16
CA ASP A 270 -10.30 -0.75 13.83
C ASP A 270 -9.63 -0.95 12.49
N ILE A 271 -8.71 -1.91 12.44
CA ILE A 271 -8.07 -2.38 11.22
C ILE A 271 -8.90 -3.55 10.68
N VAL A 272 -9.39 -3.39 9.46
CA VAL A 272 -10.13 -4.42 8.73
C VAL A 272 -9.18 -5.07 7.72
N LEU A 273 -8.96 -6.37 7.86
CA LEU A 273 -8.19 -7.18 6.94
C LEU A 273 -9.05 -7.66 5.78
N THR A 274 -8.47 -7.75 4.62
CA THR A 274 -8.88 -8.62 3.52
C THR A 274 -7.65 -9.09 2.75
N HIS A 275 -7.82 -9.87 1.67
CA HIS A 275 -6.71 -10.41 0.90
C HIS A 275 -6.90 -10.14 -0.59
N PHE A 276 -5.79 -10.13 -1.33
CA PHE A 276 -5.79 -10.17 -2.79
C PHE A 276 -6.11 -11.60 -3.25
N ARG A 277 -7.41 -11.94 -3.31
CA ARG A 277 -7.91 -13.26 -3.71
C ARG A 277 -9.04 -13.12 -4.72
N GLY A 278 -9.03 -13.97 -5.75
CA GLY A 278 -10.03 -14.01 -6.79
C GLY A 278 -11.08 -15.12 -6.62
N LYS A 279 -11.88 -15.35 -7.65
CA LYS A 279 -12.95 -16.35 -7.67
C LYS A 279 -12.45 -17.79 -7.51
N GLU A 280 -11.19 -18.05 -7.81
CA GLU A 280 -10.59 -19.37 -7.66
C GLU A 280 -10.40 -19.75 -6.19
N ASP A 281 -10.09 -18.77 -5.35
CA ASP A 281 -9.88 -18.96 -3.90
C ASP A 281 -11.14 -18.67 -3.10
N TRP A 282 -11.93 -17.69 -3.54
CA TRP A 282 -13.13 -17.19 -2.89
C TRP A 282 -14.36 -17.34 -3.78
N LYS A 283 -15.54 -17.33 -3.18
CA LYS A 283 -16.84 -17.38 -3.91
C LYS A 283 -17.23 -16.02 -4.54
N GLY A 284 -16.28 -15.16 -4.81
CA GLY A 284 -16.50 -13.83 -5.35
C GLY A 284 -15.22 -13.18 -5.85
N SER A 285 -15.37 -12.11 -6.62
CA SER A 285 -14.26 -11.28 -7.10
C SER A 285 -13.82 -10.29 -6.03
N MET A 286 -12.68 -9.61 -6.26
CA MET A 286 -12.25 -8.51 -5.40
C MET A 286 -13.27 -7.35 -5.35
N PRO A 287 -13.91 -6.92 -6.46
CA PRO A 287 -15.04 -5.99 -6.39
C PRO A 287 -16.22 -6.47 -5.54
N ASP A 288 -16.52 -7.79 -5.51
CA ASP A 288 -17.58 -8.32 -4.63
C ASP A 288 -17.20 -8.18 -3.16
N MET A 289 -15.95 -8.48 -2.82
CA MET A 289 -15.41 -8.27 -1.47
C MET A 289 -15.49 -6.78 -1.07
N ILE A 290 -15.10 -5.85 -1.96
CA ILE A 290 -15.21 -4.41 -1.69
C ILE A 290 -16.66 -4.00 -1.45
N ARG A 291 -17.62 -4.51 -2.23
CA ARG A 291 -19.05 -4.22 -1.97
C ARG A 291 -19.48 -4.69 -0.59
N GLN A 292 -19.08 -5.90 -0.20
CA GLN A 292 -19.43 -6.49 1.10
C GLN A 292 -18.83 -5.69 2.28
N VAL A 293 -17.51 -5.41 2.23
CA VAL A 293 -16.85 -4.67 3.31
C VAL A 293 -17.37 -3.24 3.39
N MET A 294 -17.55 -2.57 2.26
CA MET A 294 -18.09 -1.19 2.23
C MET A 294 -19.52 -1.11 2.69
N LYS A 295 -20.35 -2.13 2.39
CA LYS A 295 -21.70 -2.22 2.95
C LYS A 295 -21.63 -2.25 4.48
N THR A 296 -20.80 -3.10 5.07
CA THR A 296 -20.64 -3.21 6.53
C THR A 296 -20.17 -1.89 7.13
N ILE A 297 -19.09 -1.29 6.56
CA ILE A 297 -18.50 -0.04 7.05
C ILE A 297 -19.51 1.12 7.01
N THR A 298 -20.18 1.29 5.87
CA THR A 298 -21.11 2.42 5.69
C THR A 298 -22.41 2.25 6.46
N ASP A 299 -22.93 1.02 6.60
CA ASP A 299 -24.15 0.75 7.39
C ASP A 299 -23.96 1.09 8.87
N LYS A 300 -22.74 0.89 9.40
CA LYS A 300 -22.38 1.24 10.77
C LYS A 300 -21.94 2.71 10.94
N GLY A 301 -21.93 3.48 9.84
CA GLY A 301 -21.61 4.91 9.85
C GLY A 301 -20.13 5.24 9.96
N TYR A 302 -19.26 4.33 9.52
CA TYR A 302 -17.80 4.54 9.47
C TYR A 302 -17.35 5.00 8.08
N ALA A 303 -16.26 5.77 8.06
CA ALA A 303 -15.47 6.05 6.87
C ALA A 303 -14.20 5.21 6.86
N VAL A 304 -13.59 5.04 5.69
CA VAL A 304 -12.26 4.45 5.57
C VAL A 304 -11.22 5.56 5.54
N ALA A 305 -10.22 5.49 6.44
CA ALA A 305 -9.07 6.39 6.46
C ALA A 305 -7.79 5.63 6.05
N LYS A 306 -6.74 6.37 5.70
CA LYS A 306 -5.44 5.80 5.34
C LYS A 306 -4.64 5.51 6.61
N LEU A 307 -4.24 4.25 6.81
CA LEU A 307 -3.54 3.81 8.03
C LEU A 307 -2.25 4.60 8.28
N GLU A 308 -1.46 4.85 7.24
CA GLU A 308 -0.15 5.52 7.34
C GLU A 308 -0.24 6.99 7.73
N ASP A 309 -1.42 7.59 7.68
CA ASP A 309 -1.63 8.96 8.17
C ASP A 309 -1.80 8.99 9.71
N TYR A 310 -1.98 7.83 10.33
CA TYR A 310 -2.23 7.67 11.77
C TYR A 310 -1.12 6.92 12.53
N VAL A 311 -0.22 6.21 11.84
CA VAL A 311 0.87 5.42 12.45
C VAL A 311 2.23 5.71 11.83
#